data_45abd289c1c2c3d3ea362b78121d4654
#
_entry.id   45abd289c1c2c3d3ea362b78121d4654
#
_cell.length_a   1.000
_cell.length_b   1.000
_cell.length_c   1.000
_cell.angle_alpha   90.00
_cell.angle_beta   90.00
_cell.angle_gamma   90.00
#
_symmetry.space_group_name_H-M   'P 1'
#
loop_
_entity.id
_entity.type
_entity.pdbx_description
1 polymer ?
#
loop_
_entity_poly.entity_id
_entity_poly.type
_entity_poly.pdbx_seq_one_letter_code
_entity_poly.pdbx_strand_id
1 'polypeptide(L)'
;MNKIYKAYPGGKHKVLTLSYDDGKIQDRRLVSIFNKYGIRGTFNLNSGLTSMDIRINPEEWKELYAGHEVAVHTCTHPTLARTPKNEILYEYIEDRKYLENIMGYPVRGLAYPNGSCDDTCIEIAKAAGLEYGRIAADKYASVKAAMEYSKDAQGPILLGDATGFEIPDNYMKWLPTCHHNHDLLGFGKRFLELHKSQYLYMMYVWGHSFEFDKNDNWNIIEEFCEMMGGQDDIWYATNIEIVDYDKAFSALQFAADNSFVYNPSAQSVWLRVNDENYVEVKGGTIHHF
;
A
#
# COMPACT_ATOMS: atom_id res chain seq x y z
N MET A 1 13.44 22.54 -23.10
CA MET A 1 12.66 21.31 -22.84
C MET A 1 12.27 21.32 -21.37
N ASN A 2 11.00 21.16 -21.07
CA ASN A 2 10.53 21.12 -19.69
C ASN A 2 11.07 19.90 -18.95
N LYS A 3 11.50 20.07 -17.69
CA LYS A 3 11.80 18.97 -16.79
C LYS A 3 10.49 18.55 -16.13
N ILE A 4 10.09 17.30 -16.31
CA ILE A 4 8.82 16.80 -15.82
C ILE A 4 9.07 15.58 -14.93
N TYR A 5 8.51 15.61 -13.73
CA TYR A 5 8.58 14.53 -12.76
C TYR A 5 7.17 14.11 -12.33
N LYS A 6 7.01 12.85 -11.98
CA LYS A 6 5.79 12.36 -11.34
C LYS A 6 5.60 13.03 -9.97
N ALA A 7 4.37 13.39 -9.64
CA ALA A 7 3.96 13.75 -8.30
C ALA A 7 2.74 12.90 -7.90
N TYR A 8 2.48 12.75 -6.62
CA TYR A 8 1.25 12.16 -6.11
C TYR A 8 0.10 13.18 -6.13
N PRO A 9 -1.16 12.75 -5.92
CA PRO A 9 -2.32 13.63 -5.90
C PRO A 9 -2.12 14.87 -5.01
N GLY A 10 -2.46 16.04 -5.55
CA GLY A 10 -2.23 17.32 -4.88
C GLY A 10 -0.79 17.83 -4.97
N GLY A 11 0.06 17.28 -5.83
CA GLY A 11 1.46 17.66 -5.95
C GLY A 11 2.37 17.10 -4.85
N LYS A 12 1.91 16.12 -4.12
CA LYS A 12 2.64 15.50 -3.01
C LYS A 12 3.77 14.61 -3.51
N HIS A 13 4.76 14.35 -2.65
CA HIS A 13 5.91 13.51 -2.99
C HIS A 13 6.08 12.30 -2.06
N LYS A 14 5.21 12.18 -1.06
CA LYS A 14 5.14 11.06 -0.13
C LYS A 14 3.79 10.37 -0.20
N VAL A 15 3.77 9.04 -0.04
CA VAL A 15 2.54 8.27 0.14
C VAL A 15 2.69 7.34 1.34
N LEU A 16 1.66 7.30 2.17
CA LEU A 16 1.53 6.37 3.30
C LEU A 16 0.38 5.41 3.01
N THR A 17 0.67 4.10 3.12
CA THR A 17 -0.34 3.05 3.07
C THR A 17 -0.12 2.05 4.19
N LEU A 18 -1.22 1.49 4.70
CA LEU A 18 -1.21 0.48 5.75
C LEU A 18 -2.06 -0.72 5.32
N SER A 19 -1.63 -1.93 5.66
CA SER A 19 -2.32 -3.16 5.29
C SER A 19 -2.39 -4.14 6.46
N TYR A 20 -3.61 -4.57 6.82
CA TYR A 20 -3.85 -5.43 7.97
C TYR A 20 -4.60 -6.70 7.55
N ASP A 21 -4.21 -7.84 8.15
CA ASP A 21 -4.67 -9.15 7.75
C ASP A 21 -5.71 -9.74 8.69
N ASP A 22 -6.43 -10.71 8.18
CA ASP A 22 -7.29 -11.65 8.90
C ASP A 22 -8.69 -11.18 9.27
N GLY A 23 -9.03 -9.89 9.21
CA GLY A 23 -10.36 -9.43 9.58
C GLY A 23 -10.72 -9.71 11.06
N LYS A 24 -9.77 -9.48 11.97
CA LYS A 24 -9.94 -9.75 13.41
C LYS A 24 -10.83 -8.70 14.07
N ILE A 25 -11.49 -9.08 15.19
CA ILE A 25 -12.38 -8.16 15.93
C ILE A 25 -11.68 -6.87 16.38
N GLN A 26 -10.37 -6.86 16.53
CA GLN A 26 -9.54 -5.70 16.85
C GLN A 26 -9.49 -4.67 15.71
N ASP A 27 -9.88 -5.04 14.49
CA ASP A 27 -9.98 -4.08 13.38
C ASP A 27 -10.95 -2.93 13.70
N ARG A 28 -11.98 -3.17 14.52
CA ARG A 28 -12.91 -2.09 14.96
C ARG A 28 -12.15 -0.94 15.64
N ARG A 29 -11.22 -1.25 16.54
CA ARG A 29 -10.39 -0.24 17.20
C ARG A 29 -9.39 0.37 16.23
N LEU A 30 -8.75 -0.43 15.40
CA LEU A 30 -7.75 0.03 14.43
C LEU A 30 -8.35 0.99 13.41
N VAL A 31 -9.52 0.65 12.84
CA VAL A 31 -10.27 1.53 11.92
C VAL A 31 -10.67 2.84 12.60
N SER A 32 -11.11 2.78 13.85
CA SER A 32 -11.43 3.99 14.62
C SER A 32 -10.22 4.92 14.78
N ILE A 33 -9.03 4.36 15.02
CA ILE A 33 -7.79 5.13 15.12
C ILE A 33 -7.44 5.73 13.73
N PHE A 34 -7.50 4.94 12.66
CA PHE A 34 -7.22 5.44 11.31
C PHE A 34 -8.14 6.58 10.91
N ASN A 35 -9.45 6.43 11.15
CA ASN A 35 -10.45 7.45 10.86
C ASN A 35 -10.22 8.73 11.66
N LYS A 36 -9.85 8.62 12.95
CA LYS A 36 -9.54 9.77 13.82
C LYS A 36 -8.44 10.65 13.25
N TYR A 37 -7.43 10.05 12.61
CA TYR A 37 -6.26 10.77 12.09
C TYR A 37 -6.27 10.94 10.57
N GLY A 38 -7.37 10.59 9.88
CA GLY A 38 -7.50 10.72 8.42
C GLY A 38 -6.59 9.79 7.63
N ILE A 39 -6.18 8.67 8.23
CA ILE A 39 -5.32 7.66 7.60
C ILE A 39 -6.20 6.60 6.94
N ARG A 40 -5.78 6.12 5.77
CA ARG A 40 -6.46 5.06 5.03
C ARG A 40 -5.67 3.77 5.08
N GLY A 41 -6.38 2.65 5.13
CA GLY A 41 -5.77 1.32 5.18
C GLY A 41 -6.43 0.34 4.22
N THR A 42 -5.76 -0.78 4.02
CA THR A 42 -6.25 -1.96 3.29
C THR A 42 -6.43 -3.11 4.28
N PHE A 43 -7.58 -3.75 4.27
CA PHE A 43 -7.91 -4.89 5.14
C PHE A 43 -8.07 -6.15 4.30
N ASN A 44 -7.19 -7.12 4.53
CA ASN A 44 -7.14 -8.37 3.77
C ASN A 44 -7.96 -9.44 4.53
N LEU A 45 -9.09 -9.85 3.95
CA LEU A 45 -10.08 -10.67 4.64
C LEU A 45 -10.12 -12.09 4.12
N ASN A 46 -10.52 -13.04 4.98
CA ASN A 46 -10.69 -14.44 4.63
C ASN A 46 -12.19 -14.80 4.68
N SER A 47 -12.79 -15.10 3.54
CA SER A 47 -14.23 -15.42 3.48
C SER A 47 -14.62 -16.76 4.13
N GLY A 48 -13.75 -17.76 4.08
CA GLY A 48 -14.02 -19.09 4.63
C GLY A 48 -13.82 -19.21 6.16
N LEU A 49 -13.31 -18.15 6.83
CA LEU A 49 -13.00 -18.19 8.26
C LEU A 49 -13.92 -17.29 9.11
N THR A 50 -15.02 -16.81 8.53
CA THR A 50 -15.92 -15.81 9.14
C THR A 50 -16.75 -16.34 10.32
N SER A 51 -16.91 -17.65 10.46
CA SER A 51 -17.65 -18.28 11.56
C SER A 51 -16.92 -18.30 12.91
N MET A 52 -15.68 -17.80 12.94
CA MET A 52 -14.87 -17.76 14.17
C MET A 52 -15.18 -16.50 14.98
N ASP A 53 -15.52 -16.62 16.26
CA ASP A 53 -15.84 -15.50 17.16
C ASP A 53 -14.76 -14.40 17.27
N ILE A 54 -13.54 -14.71 16.87
CA ILE A 54 -12.41 -13.80 16.86
C ILE A 54 -12.31 -12.93 15.58
N ARG A 55 -13.30 -13.04 14.68
CA ARG A 55 -13.34 -12.32 13.41
C ARG A 55 -14.54 -11.39 13.34
N ILE A 56 -14.40 -10.33 12.54
CA ILE A 56 -15.53 -9.41 12.26
C ILE A 56 -16.60 -10.16 11.48
N ASN A 57 -17.86 -9.98 11.89
CA ASN A 57 -18.99 -10.52 11.14
C ASN A 57 -19.06 -9.89 9.75
N PRO A 58 -19.23 -10.67 8.67
CA PRO A 58 -19.39 -10.15 7.32
C PRO A 58 -20.47 -9.07 7.13
N GLU A 59 -21.53 -9.11 7.91
CA GLU A 59 -22.60 -8.10 7.90
C GLU A 59 -22.09 -6.69 8.29
N GLU A 60 -20.99 -6.61 9.05
CA GLU A 60 -20.39 -5.35 9.49
C GLU A 60 -19.37 -4.80 8.49
N TRP A 61 -18.83 -5.62 7.56
CA TRP A 61 -17.67 -5.26 6.74
C TRP A 61 -17.88 -3.99 5.93
N LYS A 62 -19.04 -3.86 5.30
CA LYS A 62 -19.34 -2.72 4.43
C LYS A 62 -19.35 -1.39 5.18
N GLU A 63 -19.85 -1.38 6.41
CA GLU A 63 -19.91 -0.18 7.27
C GLU A 63 -18.54 0.05 7.94
N LEU A 64 -17.97 -0.99 8.53
CA LEU A 64 -16.70 -0.89 9.27
C LEU A 64 -15.57 -0.40 8.39
N TYR A 65 -15.41 -0.98 7.20
CA TYR A 65 -14.30 -0.63 6.30
C TYR A 65 -14.64 0.49 5.31
N ALA A 66 -15.72 1.23 5.53
CA ALA A 66 -16.07 2.38 4.69
C ALA A 66 -14.92 3.41 4.67
N GLY A 67 -14.49 3.81 3.47
CA GLY A 67 -13.34 4.70 3.28
C GLY A 67 -11.97 4.01 3.28
N HIS A 68 -11.93 2.71 3.55
CA HIS A 68 -10.74 1.84 3.45
C HIS A 68 -10.92 0.85 2.29
N GLU A 69 -9.86 0.13 1.94
CA GLU A 69 -9.91 -0.95 0.97
C GLU A 69 -10.12 -2.28 1.67
N VAL A 70 -10.95 -3.14 1.07
CA VAL A 70 -11.01 -4.58 1.39
C VAL A 70 -10.33 -5.33 0.26
N ALA A 71 -9.43 -6.26 0.61
CA ALA A 71 -8.64 -7.06 -0.32
C ALA A 71 -8.69 -8.56 0.04
N VAL A 72 -8.33 -9.40 -0.93
CA VAL A 72 -8.32 -10.86 -0.79
C VAL A 72 -7.21 -11.31 0.17
N HIS A 73 -7.55 -12.25 1.06
CA HIS A 73 -6.57 -13.00 1.86
C HIS A 73 -6.78 -14.50 1.78
N THR A 74 -7.41 -14.96 0.69
CA THR A 74 -7.84 -16.32 0.42
C THR A 74 -9.00 -16.82 1.34
N CYS A 75 -9.71 -17.83 0.91
CA CYS A 75 -10.83 -18.39 1.69
C CYS A 75 -10.36 -18.99 3.02
N THR A 76 -9.34 -19.86 2.96
CA THR A 76 -8.95 -20.73 4.09
C THR A 76 -7.54 -20.50 4.62
N HIS A 77 -6.83 -19.48 4.10
CA HIS A 77 -5.49 -19.10 4.52
C HIS A 77 -4.43 -20.22 4.33
N PRO A 78 -4.35 -20.88 3.16
CA PRO A 78 -3.37 -21.94 2.92
C PRO A 78 -1.96 -21.41 2.66
N THR A 79 -0.97 -22.30 2.74
CA THR A 79 0.40 -22.01 2.26
C THR A 79 0.45 -22.18 0.74
N LEU A 80 0.16 -21.13 -0.01
CA LEU A 80 -0.14 -21.14 -1.45
C LEU A 80 0.91 -21.82 -2.33
N ALA A 81 2.20 -21.56 -2.13
CA ALA A 81 3.28 -22.18 -2.91
C ALA A 81 3.41 -23.71 -2.70
N ARG A 82 2.61 -24.29 -1.79
CA ARG A 82 2.53 -25.73 -1.54
C ARG A 82 1.15 -26.30 -1.88
N THR A 83 0.29 -25.49 -2.48
CA THR A 83 -1.11 -25.80 -2.80
C THR A 83 -1.22 -26.12 -4.30
N PRO A 84 -2.03 -27.10 -4.72
CA PRO A 84 -2.28 -27.39 -6.14
C PRO A 84 -2.89 -26.18 -6.88
N LYS A 85 -2.53 -25.97 -8.15
CA LYS A 85 -2.94 -24.80 -8.97
C LYS A 85 -4.45 -24.56 -9.00
N ASN A 86 -5.24 -25.61 -9.10
CA ASN A 86 -6.71 -25.52 -9.11
C ASN A 86 -7.26 -25.03 -7.78
N GLU A 87 -6.63 -25.40 -6.67
CA GLU A 87 -7.01 -24.93 -5.34
C GLU A 87 -6.56 -23.49 -5.11
N ILE A 88 -5.36 -23.07 -5.60
CA ILE A 88 -4.95 -21.66 -5.56
C ILE A 88 -5.97 -20.80 -6.29
N LEU A 89 -6.41 -21.21 -7.48
CA LEU A 89 -7.43 -20.47 -8.23
C LEU A 89 -8.75 -20.40 -7.46
N TYR A 90 -9.18 -21.50 -6.87
CA TYR A 90 -10.37 -21.54 -6.02
C TYR A 90 -10.27 -20.56 -4.84
N GLU A 91 -9.17 -20.60 -4.10
CA GLU A 91 -8.88 -19.72 -2.96
C GLU A 91 -8.97 -18.23 -3.32
N TYR A 92 -8.46 -17.83 -4.49
CA TYR A 92 -8.55 -16.44 -4.93
C TYR A 92 -9.94 -16.05 -5.44
N ILE A 93 -10.54 -16.86 -6.30
CA ILE A 93 -11.80 -16.52 -6.96
C ILE A 93 -12.98 -16.56 -6.00
N GLU A 94 -13.06 -17.57 -5.13
CA GLU A 94 -14.19 -17.66 -4.20
C GLU A 94 -14.09 -16.60 -3.10
N ASP A 95 -12.89 -16.31 -2.59
CA ASP A 95 -12.70 -15.23 -1.65
C ASP A 95 -13.10 -13.90 -2.28
N ARG A 96 -12.59 -13.60 -3.49
CA ARG A 96 -12.92 -12.40 -4.24
C ARG A 96 -14.42 -12.23 -4.47
N LYS A 97 -15.10 -13.26 -4.94
CA LYS A 97 -16.57 -13.23 -5.15
C LYS A 97 -17.34 -12.92 -3.88
N TYR A 98 -16.93 -13.55 -2.77
CA TYR A 98 -17.59 -13.34 -1.49
C TYR A 98 -17.44 -11.90 -1.02
N LEU A 99 -16.22 -11.36 -1.10
CA LEU A 99 -15.92 -9.97 -0.73
C LEU A 99 -16.67 -8.98 -1.63
N GLU A 100 -16.65 -9.18 -2.96
CA GLU A 100 -17.34 -8.32 -3.93
C GLU A 100 -18.87 -8.28 -3.71
N ASN A 101 -19.49 -9.40 -3.34
CA ASN A 101 -20.92 -9.46 -3.04
C ASN A 101 -21.29 -8.58 -1.84
N ILE A 102 -20.44 -8.49 -0.84
CA ILE A 102 -20.67 -7.68 0.37
C ILE A 102 -20.31 -6.22 0.11
N MET A 103 -19.12 -5.97 -0.43
CA MET A 103 -18.58 -4.63 -0.57
C MET A 103 -19.24 -3.85 -1.71
N GLY A 104 -19.68 -4.52 -2.78
CA GLY A 104 -20.36 -3.92 -3.92
C GLY A 104 -19.42 -3.23 -4.91
N TYR A 105 -18.13 -3.57 -4.90
CA TYR A 105 -17.13 -3.09 -5.87
C TYR A 105 -16.12 -4.19 -6.22
N PRO A 106 -15.41 -4.09 -7.36
CA PRO A 106 -14.38 -5.06 -7.75
C PRO A 106 -13.22 -5.08 -6.74
N VAL A 107 -12.96 -6.24 -6.13
CA VAL A 107 -11.83 -6.45 -5.23
C VAL A 107 -10.63 -6.92 -6.06
N ARG A 108 -9.55 -6.14 -6.08
CA ARG A 108 -8.40 -6.34 -6.99
C ARG A 108 -7.07 -6.52 -6.27
N GLY A 109 -7.07 -6.47 -4.95
CA GLY A 109 -5.90 -6.61 -4.10
C GLY A 109 -5.77 -7.97 -3.45
N LEU A 110 -4.54 -8.35 -3.10
CA LEU A 110 -4.19 -9.60 -2.42
C LEU A 110 -3.10 -9.38 -1.37
N ALA A 111 -3.24 -10.03 -0.21
CA ALA A 111 -2.12 -10.34 0.66
C ALA A 111 -1.90 -11.86 0.66
N TYR A 112 -0.68 -12.31 0.40
CA TYR A 112 -0.37 -13.74 0.37
C TYR A 112 -0.31 -14.30 1.79
N PRO A 113 -1.16 -15.30 2.15
CA PRO A 113 -1.09 -15.96 3.46
C PRO A 113 0.30 -16.50 3.76
N ASN A 114 0.79 -16.27 4.98
CA ASN A 114 2.13 -16.69 5.43
C ASN A 114 3.30 -16.14 4.56
N GLY A 115 3.06 -15.14 3.70
CA GLY A 115 4.03 -14.68 2.71
C GLY A 115 4.34 -15.73 1.63
N SER A 116 3.56 -16.79 1.54
CA SER A 116 3.76 -17.91 0.62
C SER A 116 3.39 -17.53 -0.80
N CYS A 117 4.40 -17.28 -1.64
CA CYS A 117 4.22 -16.82 -3.01
C CYS A 117 5.35 -17.34 -3.89
N ASP A 118 5.00 -17.91 -5.03
CA ASP A 118 5.90 -18.22 -6.14
C ASP A 118 5.35 -17.66 -7.46
N ASP A 119 6.04 -17.88 -8.56
CA ASP A 119 5.61 -17.36 -9.86
C ASP A 119 4.27 -17.97 -10.32
N THR A 120 3.97 -19.22 -9.93
CA THR A 120 2.67 -19.85 -10.18
C THR A 120 1.54 -19.13 -9.44
N CYS A 121 1.73 -18.82 -8.17
CA CYS A 121 0.75 -18.06 -7.37
C CYS A 121 0.46 -16.70 -8.01
N ILE A 122 1.49 -16.03 -8.53
CA ILE A 122 1.37 -14.73 -9.20
C ILE A 122 0.62 -14.83 -10.54
N GLU A 123 0.94 -15.82 -11.36
CA GLU A 123 0.26 -16.03 -12.64
C GLU A 123 -1.24 -16.29 -12.44
N ILE A 124 -1.59 -17.13 -11.46
CA ILE A 124 -2.98 -17.41 -11.11
C ILE A 124 -3.68 -16.18 -10.53
N ALA A 125 -3.01 -15.42 -9.67
CA ALA A 125 -3.56 -14.17 -9.12
C ALA A 125 -3.89 -13.15 -10.22
N LYS A 126 -2.98 -12.95 -11.19
CA LYS A 126 -3.22 -12.10 -12.37
C LYS A 126 -4.38 -12.62 -13.22
N ALA A 127 -4.45 -13.93 -13.47
CA ALA A 127 -5.55 -14.54 -14.20
C ALA A 127 -6.90 -14.42 -13.46
N ALA A 128 -6.87 -14.40 -12.11
CA ALA A 128 -8.03 -14.12 -11.27
C ALA A 128 -8.39 -12.62 -11.21
N GLY A 129 -7.68 -11.74 -11.93
CA GLY A 129 -7.93 -10.30 -11.98
C GLY A 129 -7.43 -9.53 -10.75
N LEU A 130 -6.46 -10.09 -10.02
CA LEU A 130 -5.78 -9.39 -8.93
C LEU A 130 -4.61 -8.58 -9.49
N GLU A 131 -4.41 -7.38 -8.99
CA GLU A 131 -3.50 -6.38 -9.58
C GLU A 131 -2.28 -6.10 -8.72
N TYR A 132 -2.32 -6.48 -7.44
CA TYR A 132 -1.18 -6.48 -6.55
C TYR A 132 -1.24 -7.65 -5.56
N GLY A 133 -0.08 -8.02 -5.00
CA GLY A 133 0.05 -9.02 -3.96
C GLY A 133 1.12 -8.65 -2.94
N ARG A 134 0.70 -8.40 -1.69
CA ARG A 134 1.61 -8.08 -0.59
C ARG A 134 2.19 -9.34 0.02
N ILE A 135 3.50 -9.33 0.26
CA ILE A 135 4.25 -10.41 0.92
C ILE A 135 4.29 -10.15 2.44
N ALA A 136 4.08 -11.20 3.24
CA ALA A 136 4.20 -11.15 4.71
C ALA A 136 5.68 -11.17 5.14
N ALA A 137 6.41 -10.13 4.80
CA ALA A 137 7.78 -9.81 5.18
C ALA A 137 7.96 -8.29 5.08
N ASP A 138 9.11 -7.76 5.44
CA ASP A 138 9.39 -6.34 5.32
C ASP A 138 10.88 -6.04 5.09
N LYS A 139 11.19 -4.76 4.88
CA LYS A 139 12.54 -4.27 4.64
C LYS A 139 13.33 -3.99 5.94
N TYR A 140 12.74 -4.18 7.14
CA TYR A 140 13.34 -3.77 8.41
C TYR A 140 14.77 -4.28 8.60
N ALA A 141 15.00 -5.58 8.42
CA ALA A 141 16.32 -6.17 8.65
C ALA A 141 17.38 -5.61 7.69
N SER A 142 17.05 -5.43 6.41
CA SER A 142 17.96 -4.87 5.41
C SER A 142 18.23 -3.39 5.65
N VAL A 143 17.22 -2.62 6.02
CA VAL A 143 17.37 -1.20 6.37
C VAL A 143 18.22 -1.03 7.62
N LYS A 144 17.97 -1.83 8.66
CA LYS A 144 18.78 -1.83 9.90
C LYS A 144 20.24 -2.13 9.62
N ALA A 145 20.54 -3.18 8.86
CA ALA A 145 21.89 -3.53 8.47
C ALA A 145 22.58 -2.42 7.66
N ALA A 146 21.87 -1.80 6.74
CA ALA A 146 22.34 -0.68 5.94
C ALA A 146 22.67 0.55 6.82
N MET A 147 21.83 0.86 7.79
CA MET A 147 22.06 1.97 8.73
C MET A 147 23.24 1.71 9.68
N GLU A 148 23.42 0.48 10.14
CA GLU A 148 24.57 0.10 10.96
C GLU A 148 25.88 0.22 10.18
N TYR A 149 25.92 -0.29 8.95
CA TYR A 149 27.09 -0.15 8.06
C TYR A 149 27.44 1.32 7.80
N SER A 150 26.45 2.19 7.64
CA SER A 150 26.68 3.61 7.38
C SER A 150 27.28 4.39 8.56
N LYS A 151 27.05 3.95 9.80
CA LYS A 151 27.65 4.57 10.99
C LYS A 151 29.16 4.34 11.09
N ASP A 152 29.63 3.21 10.55
CA ASP A 152 31.04 2.82 10.58
C ASP A 152 31.81 3.30 9.31
N ALA A 153 31.11 3.72 8.27
CA ALA A 153 31.70 4.18 7.01
C ALA A 153 32.18 5.64 7.13
N GLN A 154 33.49 5.86 7.07
CA GLN A 154 34.07 7.19 6.92
C GLN A 154 33.91 7.74 5.50
N GLY A 155 32.68 8.06 5.09
CA GLY A 155 32.41 8.59 3.74
C GLY A 155 30.95 9.00 3.57
N PRO A 156 30.61 9.71 2.46
CA PRO A 156 29.24 10.03 2.16
C PRO A 156 28.44 8.74 1.98
N ILE A 157 27.39 8.62 2.77
CA ILE A 157 26.49 7.47 2.79
C ILE A 157 25.84 7.35 1.42
N LEU A 158 26.19 6.29 0.66
CA LEU A 158 25.57 5.96 -0.61
C LEU A 158 24.13 5.43 -0.44
N LEU A 159 23.77 5.07 0.80
CA LEU A 159 22.41 4.70 1.18
C LEU A 159 21.68 6.00 1.47
N GLY A 160 20.94 6.50 0.49
CA GLY A 160 20.18 7.74 0.63
C GLY A 160 19.18 7.67 1.78
N ASP A 161 18.77 8.81 2.27
CA ASP A 161 17.74 9.00 3.31
C ASP A 161 16.45 8.20 3.02
N ALA A 162 16.25 7.83 1.74
CA ALA A 162 15.12 7.07 1.20
C ALA A 162 15.17 5.55 1.43
N THR A 163 16.23 4.99 2.04
CA THR A 163 16.35 3.54 2.22
C THR A 163 15.15 2.97 3.01
N GLY A 164 14.43 2.04 2.38
CA GLY A 164 13.20 1.44 2.90
C GLY A 164 11.91 2.12 2.43
N PHE A 165 12.00 3.28 1.75
CA PHE A 165 10.85 4.07 1.27
C PHE A 165 10.74 4.09 -0.26
N GLU A 166 11.38 3.15 -0.94
CA GLU A 166 11.35 3.03 -2.39
C GLU A 166 10.00 2.52 -2.88
N ILE A 167 9.58 3.03 -4.04
CA ILE A 167 8.41 2.52 -4.76
C ILE A 167 8.72 1.12 -5.30
N PRO A 168 7.82 0.15 -5.24
CA PRO A 168 8.08 -1.20 -5.72
C PRO A 168 8.19 -1.25 -7.25
N ASP A 169 9.10 -2.07 -7.74
CA ASP A 169 9.19 -2.39 -9.17
C ASP A 169 8.13 -3.39 -9.61
N ASN A 170 7.59 -4.17 -8.67
CA ASN A 170 6.61 -5.22 -8.94
C ASN A 170 5.55 -5.29 -7.84
N TYR A 171 4.38 -4.78 -8.13
CA TYR A 171 3.24 -4.82 -7.21
C TYR A 171 2.75 -6.23 -6.87
N MET A 172 3.01 -7.24 -7.72
CA MET A 172 2.64 -8.63 -7.40
C MET A 172 3.59 -9.31 -6.39
N LYS A 173 4.72 -8.66 -6.06
CA LYS A 173 5.66 -9.05 -4.99
C LYS A 173 5.93 -7.85 -4.08
N TRP A 174 4.86 -7.20 -3.62
CA TRP A 174 4.97 -5.95 -2.88
C TRP A 174 5.47 -6.18 -1.46
N LEU A 175 6.71 -5.75 -1.21
CA LEU A 175 7.37 -5.84 0.09
C LEU A 175 7.14 -4.55 0.88
N PRO A 176 6.49 -4.62 2.06
CA PRO A 176 6.29 -3.47 2.94
C PRO A 176 7.60 -2.86 3.46
N THR A 177 7.54 -1.61 3.91
CA THR A 177 8.64 -0.92 4.61
C THR A 177 8.92 -1.59 5.94
N CYS A 178 7.89 -1.78 6.79
CA CYS A 178 8.02 -2.42 8.08
C CYS A 178 6.72 -3.10 8.54
N HIS A 179 6.87 -4.12 9.37
CA HIS A 179 5.80 -4.60 10.24
C HIS A 179 5.58 -3.61 11.39
N HIS A 180 4.36 -3.43 11.88
CA HIS A 180 4.07 -2.44 12.93
C HIS A 180 4.85 -2.69 14.24
N ASN A 181 5.33 -3.91 14.47
CA ASN A 181 6.21 -4.24 15.61
C ASN A 181 7.71 -4.03 15.31
N HIS A 182 8.08 -3.53 14.13
CA HIS A 182 9.46 -3.34 13.68
C HIS A 182 9.81 -1.84 13.55
N ASP A 183 10.11 -1.20 14.70
CA ASP A 183 10.53 0.21 14.77
C ASP A 183 9.61 1.20 14.03
N LEU A 184 8.28 1.01 14.16
CA LEU A 184 7.27 1.80 13.45
C LEU A 184 7.48 3.30 13.63
N LEU A 185 7.70 3.76 14.87
CA LEU A 185 7.88 5.18 15.17
C LEU A 185 9.19 5.73 14.61
N GLY A 186 10.25 4.94 14.62
CA GLY A 186 11.53 5.33 14.02
C GLY A 186 11.42 5.48 12.50
N PHE A 187 10.74 4.56 11.82
CA PHE A 187 10.45 4.71 10.39
C PHE A 187 9.57 5.92 10.10
N GLY A 188 8.53 6.17 10.90
CA GLY A 188 7.67 7.34 10.74
C GLY A 188 8.44 8.65 10.84
N LYS A 189 9.31 8.80 11.86
CA LYS A 189 10.16 10.00 12.02
C LYS A 189 11.07 10.20 10.83
N ARG A 190 11.78 9.17 10.37
CA ARG A 190 12.64 9.23 9.18
C ARG A 190 11.85 9.59 7.91
N PHE A 191 10.64 9.05 7.74
CA PHE A 191 9.80 9.37 6.59
C PHE A 191 9.37 10.84 6.57
N LEU A 192 9.05 11.42 7.73
CA LEU A 192 8.72 12.85 7.85
C LEU A 192 9.91 13.75 7.51
N GLU A 193 11.14 13.34 7.78
CA GLU A 193 12.37 14.09 7.49
C GLU A 193 12.75 14.09 6.00
N LEU A 194 12.07 13.34 5.13
CA LEU A 194 12.33 13.33 3.71
C LEU A 194 11.75 14.58 3.04
N HIS A 195 12.63 15.45 2.50
CA HIS A 195 12.24 16.75 1.93
C HIS A 195 12.54 16.90 0.43
N LYS A 196 13.25 15.95 -0.18
CA LYS A 196 13.65 16.03 -1.60
C LYS A 196 12.48 15.73 -2.52
N SER A 197 11.68 16.73 -2.83
CA SER A 197 10.45 16.60 -3.62
C SER A 197 10.63 16.22 -5.11
N GLN A 198 11.89 16.12 -5.60
CA GLN A 198 12.19 15.54 -6.91
C GLN A 198 12.11 13.99 -6.89
N TYR A 199 12.06 13.36 -5.73
CA TYR A 199 11.87 11.93 -5.56
C TYR A 199 10.48 11.64 -4.99
N LEU A 200 9.98 10.46 -5.27
CA LEU A 200 8.78 9.94 -4.63
C LEU A 200 9.16 8.92 -3.56
N TYR A 201 8.48 8.99 -2.44
CA TYR A 201 8.70 8.09 -1.32
C TYR A 201 7.41 7.39 -0.93
N MET A 202 7.53 6.13 -0.53
CA MET A 202 6.42 5.32 -0.05
C MET A 202 6.77 4.71 1.31
N MET A 203 5.91 4.92 2.29
CA MET A 203 5.92 4.16 3.52
C MET A 203 4.76 3.17 3.51
N TYR A 204 5.07 1.89 3.62
CA TYR A 204 4.11 0.80 3.64
C TYR A 204 4.24 0.02 4.94
N VAL A 205 3.24 0.12 5.80
CA VAL A 205 3.17 -0.60 7.09
C VAL A 205 2.23 -1.78 6.96
N TRP A 206 2.57 -2.91 7.60
CA TRP A 206 1.69 -4.08 7.64
C TRP A 206 1.65 -4.73 9.02
N GLY A 207 0.68 -5.62 9.23
CA GLY A 207 0.55 -6.41 10.45
C GLY A 207 -0.82 -7.04 10.61
N HIS A 208 -1.12 -7.47 11.85
CA HIS A 208 -2.41 -8.00 12.25
C HIS A 208 -2.92 -7.22 13.46
N SER A 209 -4.15 -6.75 13.44
CA SER A 209 -4.69 -5.90 14.51
C SER A 209 -4.73 -6.58 15.89
N PHE A 210 -4.91 -7.91 15.93
CA PHE A 210 -4.89 -8.68 17.19
C PHE A 210 -3.55 -8.67 17.93
N GLU A 211 -2.47 -8.37 17.21
CA GLU A 211 -1.13 -8.31 17.81
C GLU A 211 -0.98 -7.16 18.79
N PHE A 212 -1.76 -6.07 18.62
CA PHE A 212 -1.76 -4.97 19.56
C PHE A 212 -2.33 -5.37 20.93
N ASP A 213 -3.39 -6.21 20.98
CA ASP A 213 -3.88 -6.79 22.22
C ASP A 213 -2.87 -7.78 22.81
N LYS A 214 -2.32 -8.66 21.95
CA LYS A 214 -1.36 -9.69 22.37
C LYS A 214 -0.11 -9.10 23.00
N ASN A 215 0.36 -7.96 22.47
CA ASN A 215 1.60 -7.31 22.89
C ASN A 215 1.36 -6.15 23.87
N ASP A 216 0.10 -5.85 24.19
CA ASP A 216 -0.31 -4.70 25.02
C ASP A 216 0.31 -3.38 24.54
N ASN A 217 0.27 -3.13 23.21
CA ASN A 217 1.01 -2.02 22.59
C ASN A 217 0.18 -1.15 21.63
N TRP A 218 -1.12 -1.00 21.87
CA TRP A 218 -2.00 -0.10 21.10
C TRP A 218 -1.49 1.35 21.02
N ASN A 219 -0.78 1.79 22.04
CA ASN A 219 -0.19 3.12 22.08
C ASN A 219 0.77 3.38 20.90
N ILE A 220 1.47 2.35 20.40
CA ILE A 220 2.43 2.49 19.28
C ILE A 220 1.71 2.91 18.00
N ILE A 221 0.59 2.26 17.65
CA ILE A 221 -0.15 2.61 16.44
C ILE A 221 -0.90 3.92 16.61
N GLU A 222 -1.39 4.24 17.80
CA GLU A 222 -2.05 5.51 18.07
C GLU A 222 -1.07 6.69 17.98
N GLU A 223 0.12 6.59 18.60
CA GLU A 223 1.20 7.57 18.50
C GLU A 223 1.69 7.72 17.05
N PHE A 224 1.84 6.61 16.33
CA PHE A 224 2.19 6.65 14.92
C PHE A 224 1.15 7.41 14.08
N CYS A 225 -0.13 7.10 14.24
CA CYS A 225 -1.19 7.75 13.50
C CYS A 225 -1.33 9.24 13.86
N GLU A 226 -1.12 9.61 15.13
CA GLU A 226 -1.08 11.01 15.57
C GLU A 226 0.07 11.78 14.92
N MET A 227 1.26 11.18 14.89
CA MET A 227 2.45 11.77 14.27
C MET A 227 2.32 11.90 12.76
N MET A 228 1.74 10.90 12.09
CA MET A 228 1.68 10.83 10.63
C MET A 228 0.45 11.51 10.03
N GLY A 229 -0.63 11.69 10.80
CA GLY A 229 -1.89 12.27 10.32
C GLY A 229 -1.78 13.76 10.02
N GLY A 230 -2.54 14.26 9.03
CA GLY A 230 -2.64 15.68 8.72
C GLY A 230 -1.40 16.32 8.07
N GLN A 231 -0.43 15.55 7.59
CA GLN A 231 0.76 16.08 6.91
C GLN A 231 0.41 16.52 5.48
N ASP A 232 0.75 17.74 5.09
CA ASP A 232 0.39 18.33 3.81
C ASP A 232 1.08 17.67 2.61
N ASP A 233 2.26 17.11 2.80
CA ASP A 233 3.08 16.49 1.76
C ASP A 233 2.90 14.96 1.64
N ILE A 234 2.00 14.36 2.44
CA ILE A 234 1.70 12.93 2.42
C ILE A 234 0.33 12.66 1.79
N TRP A 235 0.29 11.78 0.82
CA TRP A 235 -0.93 11.17 0.31
C TRP A 235 -1.25 9.92 1.14
N TYR A 236 -2.38 9.92 1.85
CA TYR A 236 -2.88 8.74 2.56
C TYR A 236 -3.73 7.94 1.59
N ALA A 237 -3.24 6.76 1.21
CA ALA A 237 -3.86 5.96 0.17
C ALA A 237 -4.01 4.49 0.58
N THR A 238 -5.00 3.84 0.02
CA THR A 238 -5.10 2.39 0.04
C THR A 238 -4.14 1.78 -0.99
N ASN A 239 -3.88 0.49 -0.89
CA ASN A 239 -2.97 -0.17 -1.81
C ASN A 239 -3.45 -0.07 -3.27
N ILE A 240 -4.74 -0.31 -3.53
CA ILE A 240 -5.27 -0.25 -4.89
C ILE A 240 -5.26 1.16 -5.48
N GLU A 241 -5.44 2.20 -4.68
CA GLU A 241 -5.34 3.58 -5.15
C GLU A 241 -3.94 3.91 -5.66
N ILE A 242 -2.90 3.39 -4.99
CA ILE A 242 -1.51 3.55 -5.43
C ILE A 242 -1.28 2.85 -6.76
N VAL A 243 -1.76 1.62 -6.90
CA VAL A 243 -1.65 0.83 -8.14
C VAL A 243 -2.38 1.51 -9.30
N ASP A 244 -3.61 1.98 -9.06
CA ASP A 244 -4.40 2.69 -10.07
C ASP A 244 -3.72 4.00 -10.50
N TYR A 245 -3.19 4.74 -9.54
CA TYR A 245 -2.47 5.98 -9.82
C TYR A 245 -1.19 5.75 -10.64
N ASP A 246 -0.46 4.70 -10.33
CA ASP A 246 0.77 4.32 -11.05
C ASP A 246 0.48 3.89 -12.50
N LYS A 247 -0.61 3.15 -12.70
CA LYS A 247 -1.12 2.81 -14.04
C LYS A 247 -1.55 4.04 -14.83
N ALA A 248 -2.28 4.96 -14.20
CA ALA A 248 -2.70 6.20 -14.84
C ALA A 248 -1.51 7.06 -15.26
N PHE A 249 -0.50 7.17 -14.39
CA PHE A 249 0.76 7.86 -14.73
C PHE A 249 1.49 7.17 -15.89
N SER A 250 1.61 5.85 -15.86
CA SER A 250 2.31 5.07 -16.90
C SER A 250 1.61 5.13 -18.26
N ALA A 251 0.31 5.44 -18.27
CA ALA A 251 -0.46 5.60 -19.50
C ALA A 251 -0.30 6.99 -20.15
N LEU A 252 0.34 7.96 -19.48
CA LEU A 252 0.54 9.30 -20.03
C LEU A 252 1.34 9.27 -21.32
N GLN A 253 0.93 10.08 -22.29
CA GLN A 253 1.55 10.20 -23.60
C GLN A 253 2.13 11.61 -23.77
N PHE A 254 3.45 11.72 -23.69
CA PHE A 254 4.15 12.99 -23.81
C PHE A 254 4.51 13.31 -25.26
N ALA A 255 4.45 14.59 -25.64
CA ALA A 255 5.08 15.08 -26.86
C ALA A 255 6.59 14.86 -26.80
N ALA A 256 7.23 14.63 -27.94
CA ALA A 256 8.66 14.36 -28.03
C ALA A 256 9.54 15.49 -27.49
N ASP A 257 9.03 16.72 -27.49
CA ASP A 257 9.69 17.94 -26.97
C ASP A 257 9.20 18.36 -25.58
N ASN A 258 8.32 17.55 -24.95
CA ASN A 258 7.65 17.87 -23.69
C ASN A 258 6.83 19.17 -23.71
N SER A 259 6.28 19.56 -24.86
CA SER A 259 5.41 20.75 -24.96
C SER A 259 3.98 20.49 -24.49
N PHE A 260 3.54 19.23 -24.51
CA PHE A 260 2.23 18.82 -23.99
C PHE A 260 2.23 17.34 -23.52
N VAL A 261 1.21 16.96 -22.77
CA VAL A 261 0.93 15.59 -22.38
C VAL A 261 -0.57 15.27 -22.54
N TYR A 262 -0.88 14.09 -23.03
CA TYR A 262 -2.24 13.54 -23.07
C TYR A 262 -2.39 12.48 -21.96
N ASN A 263 -3.45 12.60 -21.18
CA ASN A 263 -3.83 11.60 -20.19
C ASN A 263 -5.01 10.77 -20.69
N PRO A 264 -4.80 9.54 -21.19
CA PRO A 264 -5.88 8.69 -21.71
C PRO A 264 -6.71 8.02 -20.61
N SER A 265 -6.29 8.09 -19.34
CA SER A 265 -6.98 7.47 -18.21
C SER A 265 -8.21 8.29 -17.77
N ALA A 266 -9.06 7.71 -16.94
CA ALA A 266 -10.14 8.44 -16.28
C ALA A 266 -9.71 9.23 -15.05
N GLN A 267 -8.50 8.97 -14.53
CA GLN A 267 -7.99 9.54 -13.28
C GLN A 267 -7.09 10.74 -13.57
N SER A 268 -7.20 11.80 -12.74
CA SER A 268 -6.24 12.90 -12.78
C SER A 268 -4.85 12.45 -12.35
N VAL A 269 -3.80 12.93 -13.02
CA VAL A 269 -2.41 12.68 -12.70
C VAL A 269 -1.69 13.99 -12.43
N TRP A 270 -0.86 14.03 -11.42
CA TRP A 270 -0.10 15.21 -11.03
C TRP A 270 1.35 15.11 -11.50
N LEU A 271 1.84 16.22 -12.03
CA LEU A 271 3.21 16.38 -12.50
C LEU A 271 3.87 17.56 -11.81
N ARG A 272 5.16 17.43 -11.52
CA ARG A 272 6.02 18.55 -11.13
C ARG A 272 6.80 19.00 -12.37
N VAL A 273 6.69 20.28 -12.71
CA VAL A 273 7.26 20.85 -13.93
C VAL A 273 8.27 21.94 -13.56
N ASN A 274 9.48 21.86 -14.10
CA ASN A 274 10.56 22.84 -13.94
C ASN A 274 10.88 23.16 -12.47
N ASP A 275 10.84 22.14 -11.61
CA ASP A 275 11.20 22.18 -10.18
C ASP A 275 10.29 23.02 -9.26
N GLU A 276 9.33 23.77 -9.76
CA GLU A 276 8.53 24.70 -8.94
C GLU A 276 7.01 24.56 -9.12
N ASN A 277 6.55 24.11 -10.28
CA ASN A 277 5.12 24.09 -10.59
C ASN A 277 4.54 22.70 -10.52
N TYR A 278 3.42 22.56 -9.81
CA TYR A 278 2.62 21.34 -9.84
C TYR A 278 1.43 21.51 -10.78
N VAL A 279 1.24 20.56 -11.66
CA VAL A 279 0.21 20.57 -12.70
C VAL A 279 -0.66 19.33 -12.56
N GLU A 280 -1.97 19.51 -12.50
CA GLU A 280 -2.94 18.45 -12.62
C GLU A 280 -3.29 18.23 -14.10
N VAL A 281 -3.04 17.02 -14.59
CA VAL A 281 -3.46 16.57 -15.92
C VAL A 281 -4.73 15.73 -15.74
N LYS A 282 -5.88 16.32 -16.02
CA LYS A 282 -7.18 15.65 -15.86
C LYS A 282 -7.32 14.47 -16.82
N GLY A 283 -8.06 13.45 -16.38
CA GLY A 283 -8.38 12.29 -17.22
C GLY A 283 -9.07 12.69 -18.53
N GLY A 284 -8.69 12.04 -19.63
CA GLY A 284 -9.23 12.29 -20.96
C GLY A 284 -8.82 13.63 -21.61
N THR A 285 -7.84 14.36 -21.04
CA THR A 285 -7.47 15.70 -21.54
C THR A 285 -6.02 15.79 -22.01
N ILE A 286 -5.73 16.83 -22.82
CA ILE A 286 -4.38 17.27 -23.17
C ILE A 286 -4.06 18.49 -22.31
N HIS A 287 -2.85 18.50 -21.71
CA HIS A 287 -2.29 19.65 -21.01
C HIS A 287 -1.07 20.17 -21.77
N HIS A 288 -1.01 21.47 -22.04
CA HIS A 288 0.15 22.17 -22.63
C HIS A 288 0.98 22.84 -21.53
N PHE A 289 2.29 22.65 -21.58
CA PHE A 289 3.24 23.19 -20.60
C PHE A 289 3.75 24.59 -20.97
#